data_c57cba52922f23a4739452d889e9c13e
#
_entry.id   c57cba52922f23a4739452d889e9c13e
#
_cell.length_a   1.000
_cell.length_b   1.000
_cell.length_c   1.000
_cell.angle_alpha   90.00
_cell.angle_beta   90.00
_cell.angle_gamma   90.00
#
_symmetry.space_group_name_H-M   'P 1'
#
loop_
_entity.id
_entity.type
_entity.pdbx_description
1 polymer ?
#
loop_
_entity_poly.entity_id
_entity_poly.type
_entity_poly.pdbx_seq_one_letter_code
_entity_poly.pdbx_strand_id
1 'polypeptide(L)'
;MSRNNNNNEIESHLWSAADELRANSKLKSSEYSVPVLGLIFLRYADYKFTVAEKELAGQSTGRRKIGPADYHAQGIMYLSDQARFSTLLQLPEGENIGQAINEAMRAIEAENPDLKDVLPKSYNRLDNPTLTELLRLMSSIPMDIKGDAFGKIYEYFLGKFAMSEGQRGGEFFTPTCIVKLIVGIIEPFRGRIFDPACGSGGMFVQSARFVEEHRENGGDAISIYGQERISETVRLAKMNLAVHGLGGDIRQGNTYYEDLHHSVGKFDFVMANPPFNVNRVDKERLKDDPRFPFGLPRPDNANYLWIQIFYSALNETGRAGFVMANSASDARGSELEIRKKMIEEQVVEVMVAVGPNFFYTVTLPCTLWFLDKGKKETERADKVLFIDARHIYRQVDRAHRDWTPQQVEYLANIARLYRDEAPENLHGGGELLQEHFPDGKYADVPGLCKVATLEEIEDQGFSLNPGRYVGVAECREDDGDFYERLQELNEELELLNQEARELEEQIAENIQLLVTDR
;
A
#
# COMPACT_ATOMS: atom_id res chain seq x y z
N MET A 1 -15.79 -23.31 -4.78
CA MET A 1 -16.68 -22.35 -5.44
C MET A 1 -17.66 -21.61 -4.52
N SER A 2 -18.06 -22.10 -3.34
CA SER A 2 -19.04 -21.42 -2.46
C SER A 2 -18.47 -20.34 -1.52
N ARG A 3 -17.16 -20.24 -1.31
CA ARG A 3 -16.53 -19.25 -0.40
C ARG A 3 -16.32 -17.86 -1.00
N ASN A 4 -16.11 -17.76 -2.32
CA ASN A 4 -15.96 -16.46 -3.00
C ASN A 4 -17.30 -15.70 -3.13
N ASN A 5 -18.44 -16.40 -3.23
CA ASN A 5 -19.74 -15.74 -3.36
C ASN A 5 -20.14 -14.96 -2.10
N ASN A 6 -19.85 -15.49 -0.90
CA ASN A 6 -20.24 -14.83 0.36
C ASN A 6 -19.47 -13.51 0.61
N ASN A 7 -18.19 -13.44 0.24
CA ASN A 7 -17.41 -12.20 0.35
C ASN A 7 -17.88 -11.14 -0.64
N ASN A 8 -18.19 -11.52 -1.87
CA ASN A 8 -18.71 -10.59 -2.88
C ASN A 8 -20.10 -10.03 -2.52
N GLU A 9 -20.95 -10.82 -1.87
CA GLU A 9 -22.25 -10.35 -1.36
C GLU A 9 -22.06 -9.34 -0.23
N ILE A 10 -21.17 -9.59 0.71
CA ILE A 10 -20.86 -8.68 1.82
C ILE A 10 -20.25 -7.37 1.28
N GLU A 11 -19.30 -7.46 0.37
CA GLU A 11 -18.70 -6.31 -0.29
C GLU A 11 -19.76 -5.49 -1.04
N SER A 12 -20.68 -6.14 -1.75
CA SER A 12 -21.79 -5.48 -2.45
C SER A 12 -22.75 -4.78 -1.51
N HIS A 13 -23.12 -5.40 -0.39
CA HIS A 13 -23.98 -4.80 0.63
C HIS A 13 -23.33 -3.57 1.28
N LEU A 14 -22.05 -3.65 1.59
CA LEU A 14 -21.31 -2.55 2.20
C LEU A 14 -21.12 -1.39 1.22
N TRP A 15 -20.96 -1.72 -0.07
CA TRP A 15 -20.87 -0.71 -1.11
C TRP A 15 -22.20 0.00 -1.34
N SER A 16 -23.31 -0.74 -1.33
CA SER A 16 -24.64 -0.14 -1.37
C SER A 16 -24.86 0.84 -0.21
N ALA A 17 -24.33 0.52 0.97
CA ALA A 17 -24.34 1.41 2.13
C ALA A 17 -23.53 2.70 1.91
N ALA A 18 -22.35 2.59 1.31
CA ALA A 18 -21.51 3.74 1.01
C ALA A 18 -22.14 4.62 -0.10
N ASP A 19 -22.76 4.00 -1.11
CA ASP A 19 -23.47 4.71 -2.17
C ASP A 19 -24.76 5.40 -1.66
N GLU A 20 -25.47 4.78 -0.73
CA GLU A 20 -26.64 5.38 -0.08
C GLU A 20 -26.25 6.61 0.76
N LEU A 21 -25.13 6.55 1.47
CA LEU A 21 -24.54 7.71 2.12
C LEU A 21 -24.20 8.83 1.14
N ARG A 22 -23.58 8.48 0.02
CA ARG A 22 -23.23 9.44 -1.02
C ARG A 22 -24.47 10.13 -1.60
N ALA A 23 -25.55 9.38 -1.79
CA ALA A 23 -26.79 9.90 -2.35
C ALA A 23 -27.55 10.79 -1.36
N ASN A 24 -27.54 10.46 -0.06
CA ASN A 24 -28.43 11.04 0.94
C ASN A 24 -27.77 12.06 1.88
N SER A 25 -26.44 12.00 2.09
CA SER A 25 -25.76 12.85 3.09
C SER A 25 -25.45 14.27 2.63
N LYS A 26 -25.52 14.60 1.33
CA LYS A 26 -25.02 15.86 0.73
C LYS A 26 -23.54 16.16 1.03
N LEU A 27 -22.79 15.20 1.55
CA LEU A 27 -21.37 15.32 1.90
C LEU A 27 -20.51 14.86 0.73
N LYS A 28 -19.29 15.40 0.64
CA LYS A 28 -18.26 14.90 -0.26
C LYS A 28 -17.69 13.58 0.27
N SER A 29 -17.14 12.74 -0.60
CA SER A 29 -16.51 11.47 -0.20
C SER A 29 -15.51 11.64 0.93
N SER A 30 -14.69 12.69 0.90
CA SER A 30 -13.73 13.04 1.94
C SER A 30 -14.34 13.37 3.30
N GLU A 31 -15.62 13.75 3.34
CA GLU A 31 -16.30 14.14 4.58
C GLU A 31 -16.99 12.97 5.26
N TYR A 32 -17.39 11.91 4.52
CA TYR A 32 -18.04 10.73 5.11
C TYR A 32 -17.15 9.50 5.20
N SER A 33 -16.03 9.43 4.47
CA SER A 33 -15.11 8.29 4.49
C SER A 33 -14.57 8.01 5.90
N VAL A 34 -14.05 9.02 6.58
CA VAL A 34 -13.50 8.88 7.93
C VAL A 34 -14.58 8.48 8.96
N PRO A 35 -15.77 9.11 9.02
CA PRO A 35 -16.89 8.64 9.85
C PRO A 35 -17.30 7.19 9.60
N VAL A 36 -17.39 6.75 8.34
CA VAL A 36 -17.75 5.37 7.99
C VAL A 36 -16.70 4.40 8.47
N LEU A 37 -15.43 4.66 8.18
CA LEU A 37 -14.32 3.83 8.66
C LEU A 37 -14.29 3.74 10.19
N GLY A 38 -14.62 4.84 10.88
CA GLY A 38 -14.73 4.85 12.33
C GLY A 38 -15.87 3.97 12.86
N LEU A 39 -17.03 3.92 12.19
CA LEU A 39 -18.12 3.03 12.58
C LEU A 39 -17.80 1.56 12.29
N ILE A 40 -17.16 1.28 11.17
CA ILE A 40 -16.65 -0.06 10.86
C ILE A 40 -15.66 -0.51 11.95
N PHE A 41 -14.71 0.37 12.30
CA PHE A 41 -13.77 0.13 13.41
C PHE A 41 -14.49 -0.18 14.73
N LEU A 42 -15.47 0.64 15.11
CA LEU A 42 -16.22 0.46 16.35
C LEU A 42 -17.00 -0.87 16.37
N ARG A 43 -17.62 -1.24 15.25
CA ARG A 43 -18.31 -2.52 15.09
C ARG A 43 -17.37 -3.71 15.30
N TYR A 44 -16.17 -3.64 14.73
CA TYR A 44 -15.14 -4.66 14.90
C TYR A 44 -14.60 -4.72 16.33
N ALA A 45 -14.30 -3.58 16.92
CA ALA A 45 -13.84 -3.50 18.29
C ALA A 45 -14.84 -4.13 19.27
N ASP A 46 -16.13 -3.82 19.10
CA ASP A 46 -17.22 -4.41 19.93
C ASP A 46 -17.34 -5.93 19.74
N TYR A 47 -17.19 -6.42 18.52
CA TYR A 47 -17.18 -7.87 18.25
C TYR A 47 -15.99 -8.56 18.93
N LYS A 48 -14.76 -8.07 18.74
CA LYS A 48 -13.55 -8.64 19.35
C LYS A 48 -13.62 -8.61 20.87
N PHE A 49 -14.08 -7.50 21.42
CA PHE A 49 -14.29 -7.36 22.85
C PHE A 49 -15.33 -8.38 23.37
N THR A 50 -16.46 -8.56 22.68
CA THR A 50 -17.50 -9.52 23.06
C THR A 50 -17.01 -10.96 23.05
N VAL A 51 -16.16 -11.33 22.08
CA VAL A 51 -15.54 -12.66 22.02
C VAL A 51 -14.59 -12.85 23.22
N ALA A 52 -13.68 -11.91 23.44
CA ALA A 52 -12.73 -11.96 24.56
C ALA A 52 -13.44 -11.94 25.94
N GLU A 53 -14.52 -11.18 26.07
CA GLU A 53 -15.34 -11.13 27.30
C GLU A 53 -15.88 -12.52 27.66
N LYS A 54 -16.39 -13.27 26.68
CA LYS A 54 -16.89 -14.64 26.88
C LYS A 54 -15.76 -15.60 27.25
N GLU A 55 -14.61 -15.50 26.60
CA GLU A 55 -13.44 -16.35 26.89
C GLU A 55 -12.87 -16.07 28.28
N LEU A 56 -12.68 -14.81 28.65
CA LEU A 56 -12.19 -14.40 29.95
C LEU A 56 -13.19 -14.77 31.07
N ALA A 57 -14.50 -14.60 30.84
CA ALA A 57 -15.52 -15.00 31.82
C ALA A 57 -15.45 -16.49 32.14
N GLY A 58 -15.16 -17.36 31.14
CA GLY A 58 -14.96 -18.79 31.33
C GLY A 58 -13.70 -19.17 32.13
N GLN A 59 -12.71 -18.28 32.21
CA GLN A 59 -11.45 -18.46 32.93
C GLN A 59 -11.46 -17.86 34.35
N SER A 60 -12.49 -17.09 34.69
CA SER A 60 -12.59 -16.39 35.97
C SER A 60 -12.89 -17.34 37.13
N THR A 61 -11.99 -17.42 38.11
CA THR A 61 -12.18 -18.21 39.35
C THR A 61 -13.03 -17.48 40.40
N GLY A 62 -13.77 -16.44 40.04
CA GLY A 62 -14.73 -15.74 40.90
C GLY A 62 -14.14 -14.76 41.94
N ARG A 63 -12.81 -14.71 42.13
CA ARG A 63 -12.13 -13.81 43.09
C ARG A 63 -11.46 -12.58 42.45
N ARG A 64 -11.18 -12.63 41.17
CA ARG A 64 -10.52 -11.55 40.41
C ARG A 64 -11.53 -10.89 39.45
N LYS A 65 -11.68 -9.56 39.55
CA LYS A 65 -12.43 -8.80 38.55
C LYS A 65 -11.56 -8.65 37.30
N ILE A 66 -12.11 -9.03 36.16
CA ILE A 66 -11.51 -8.80 34.84
C ILE A 66 -11.57 -7.30 34.55
N GLY A 67 -10.46 -6.70 34.14
CA GLY A 67 -10.34 -5.27 33.85
C GLY A 67 -9.57 -4.99 32.56
N PRO A 68 -9.36 -3.71 32.18
CA PRO A 68 -8.72 -3.31 30.93
C PRO A 68 -7.39 -4.04 30.64
N ALA A 69 -6.55 -4.22 31.68
CA ALA A 69 -5.26 -4.88 31.55
C ALA A 69 -5.35 -6.36 31.09
N ASP A 70 -6.45 -7.06 31.41
CA ASP A 70 -6.64 -8.45 31.01
C ASP A 70 -6.95 -8.55 29.50
N TYR A 71 -7.67 -7.59 28.94
CA TYR A 71 -7.95 -7.47 27.51
C TYR A 71 -6.70 -7.04 26.74
N HIS A 72 -6.00 -6.02 27.23
CA HIS A 72 -4.76 -5.55 26.62
C HIS A 72 -3.68 -6.64 26.56
N ALA A 73 -3.59 -7.49 27.58
CA ALA A 73 -2.67 -8.64 27.57
C ALA A 73 -2.96 -9.66 26.47
N GLN A 74 -4.18 -9.67 25.93
CA GLN A 74 -4.60 -10.49 24.77
C GLN A 74 -4.56 -9.71 23.44
N GLY A 75 -4.06 -8.48 23.44
CA GLY A 75 -4.08 -7.61 22.27
C GLY A 75 -5.49 -7.11 21.88
N ILE A 76 -6.44 -7.15 22.84
CA ILE A 76 -7.82 -6.71 22.62
C ILE A 76 -8.04 -5.33 23.23
N MET A 77 -8.67 -4.44 22.46
CA MET A 77 -9.09 -3.12 22.95
C MET A 77 -10.16 -3.25 24.01
N TYR A 78 -10.02 -2.51 25.12
CA TYR A 78 -11.06 -2.46 26.14
C TYR A 78 -12.16 -1.48 25.74
N LEU A 79 -13.41 -1.88 25.89
CA LEU A 79 -14.59 -1.07 25.64
C LEU A 79 -15.43 -0.96 26.92
N SER A 80 -15.71 0.28 27.37
CA SER A 80 -16.73 0.54 28.39
C SER A 80 -18.14 0.38 27.80
N ASP A 81 -19.16 0.20 28.66
CA ASP A 81 -20.53 -0.05 28.22
C ASP A 81 -21.07 1.03 27.26
N GLN A 82 -20.74 2.29 27.51
CA GLN A 82 -21.13 3.42 26.63
C GLN A 82 -20.41 3.40 25.27
N ALA A 83 -19.29 2.68 25.16
CA ALA A 83 -18.51 2.57 23.94
C ALA A 83 -18.87 1.33 23.11
N ARG A 84 -19.85 0.53 23.56
CA ARG A 84 -20.29 -0.67 22.84
C ARG A 84 -21.13 -0.28 21.64
N PHE A 85 -20.86 -0.91 20.51
CA PHE A 85 -21.68 -0.71 19.31
C PHE A 85 -23.14 -1.14 19.54
N SER A 86 -23.35 -2.20 20.30
CA SER A 86 -24.65 -2.70 20.72
C SER A 86 -25.44 -1.67 21.53
N THR A 87 -24.79 -0.88 22.37
CA THR A 87 -25.41 0.20 23.16
C THR A 87 -25.87 1.34 22.24
N LEU A 88 -25.07 1.72 21.25
CA LEU A 88 -25.43 2.76 20.28
C LEU A 88 -26.62 2.38 19.41
N LEU A 89 -26.77 1.10 19.08
CA LEU A 89 -27.94 0.57 18.33
C LEU A 89 -29.25 0.66 19.12
N GLN A 90 -29.17 0.71 20.45
CA GLN A 90 -30.33 0.69 21.36
C GLN A 90 -30.69 2.09 21.88
N LEU A 91 -30.07 3.14 21.36
CA LEU A 91 -30.35 4.50 21.78
C LEU A 91 -31.84 4.84 21.55
N PRO A 92 -32.53 5.47 22.52
CA PRO A 92 -33.93 5.88 22.37
C PRO A 92 -34.12 6.86 21.20
N GLU A 93 -35.31 6.83 20.59
CA GLU A 93 -35.72 7.86 19.62
C GLU A 93 -35.65 9.25 20.24
N GLY A 94 -34.98 10.19 19.56
CA GLY A 94 -34.79 11.56 20.02
C GLY A 94 -33.44 11.86 20.66
N GLU A 95 -32.66 10.86 21.02
CA GLU A 95 -31.28 11.05 21.47
C GLU A 95 -30.36 11.56 20.34
N ASN A 96 -29.34 12.35 20.73
CA ASN A 96 -28.33 12.82 19.78
C ASN A 96 -27.32 11.72 19.48
N ILE A 97 -27.57 10.95 18.41
CA ILE A 97 -26.76 9.81 18.00
C ILE A 97 -25.32 10.26 17.70
N GLY A 98 -25.14 11.39 17.03
CA GLY A 98 -23.81 11.92 16.71
C GLY A 98 -22.98 12.26 17.96
N GLN A 99 -23.62 12.80 18.99
CA GLN A 99 -22.96 13.05 20.27
C GLN A 99 -22.60 11.74 20.97
N ALA A 100 -23.52 10.77 21.02
CA ALA A 100 -23.30 9.48 21.65
C ALA A 100 -22.12 8.72 21.00
N ILE A 101 -22.02 8.72 19.66
CA ILE A 101 -20.89 8.12 18.95
C ILE A 101 -19.59 8.86 19.29
N ASN A 102 -19.58 10.20 19.31
CA ASN A 102 -18.38 10.96 19.68
C ASN A 102 -17.92 10.67 21.11
N GLU A 103 -18.84 10.46 22.04
CA GLU A 103 -18.54 10.09 23.43
C GLU A 103 -18.00 8.65 23.51
N ALA A 104 -18.57 7.72 22.75
CA ALA A 104 -18.05 6.37 22.63
C ALA A 104 -16.60 6.36 22.11
N MET A 105 -16.30 7.13 21.06
CA MET A 105 -14.94 7.25 20.54
C MET A 105 -13.96 7.82 21.57
N ARG A 106 -14.36 8.83 22.34
CA ARG A 106 -13.54 9.39 23.44
C ARG A 106 -13.30 8.36 24.54
N ALA A 107 -14.33 7.58 24.91
CA ALA A 107 -14.22 6.55 25.92
C ALA A 107 -13.24 5.44 25.49
N ILE A 108 -13.27 5.01 24.22
CA ILE A 108 -12.31 4.06 23.68
C ILE A 108 -10.88 4.59 23.78
N GLU A 109 -10.65 5.84 23.38
CA GLU A 109 -9.32 6.46 23.47
C GLU A 109 -8.81 6.61 24.90
N ALA A 110 -9.70 6.87 25.87
CA ALA A 110 -9.33 7.00 27.26
C ALA A 110 -8.85 5.68 27.87
N GLU A 111 -9.42 4.56 27.45
CA GLU A 111 -9.08 3.23 27.93
C GLU A 111 -7.95 2.55 27.12
N ASN A 112 -7.66 3.05 25.92
CA ASN A 112 -6.65 2.47 25.02
C ASN A 112 -5.64 3.56 24.57
N PRO A 113 -4.53 3.75 25.32
CA PRO A 113 -3.59 4.86 25.11
C PRO A 113 -2.99 4.95 23.70
N ASP A 114 -2.84 3.82 23.00
CA ASP A 114 -2.30 3.75 21.63
C ASP A 114 -3.24 4.40 20.60
N LEU A 115 -4.53 4.55 20.95
CA LEU A 115 -5.54 5.18 20.11
C LEU A 115 -5.79 6.66 20.46
N LYS A 116 -5.00 7.24 21.34
CA LYS A 116 -5.18 8.64 21.76
C LYS A 116 -5.18 9.59 20.55
N ASP A 117 -6.23 10.40 20.43
CA ASP A 117 -6.46 11.37 19.36
C ASP A 117 -6.53 10.77 17.93
N VAL A 118 -6.81 9.47 17.83
CA VAL A 118 -6.89 8.72 16.57
C VAL A 118 -8.30 8.66 16.01
N LEU A 119 -9.29 8.36 16.85
CA LEU A 119 -10.64 8.05 16.40
C LEU A 119 -11.41 9.30 15.94
N PRO A 120 -12.27 9.19 14.93
CA PRO A 120 -13.07 10.32 14.44
C PRO A 120 -14.11 10.76 15.47
N LYS A 121 -14.28 12.08 15.62
CA LYS A 121 -15.21 12.70 16.57
C LYS A 121 -16.07 13.77 15.88
N SER A 122 -16.36 13.58 14.59
CA SER A 122 -17.08 14.55 13.76
C SER A 122 -18.52 14.13 13.43
N TYR A 123 -19.08 13.18 14.16
CA TYR A 123 -20.40 12.60 13.87
C TYR A 123 -21.57 13.59 14.06
N ASN A 124 -21.37 14.68 14.79
CA ASN A 124 -22.38 15.77 14.89
C ASN A 124 -22.63 16.51 13.56
N ARG A 125 -21.81 16.27 12.53
CA ARG A 125 -22.01 16.83 11.19
C ARG A 125 -23.03 16.04 10.37
N LEU A 126 -23.37 14.83 10.80
CA LEU A 126 -24.36 13.95 10.20
C LEU A 126 -25.67 14.06 10.96
N ASP A 127 -26.78 13.98 10.26
CA ASP A 127 -28.10 13.98 10.90
C ASP A 127 -28.42 12.60 11.51
N ASN A 128 -29.35 12.59 12.46
CA ASN A 128 -29.74 11.35 13.15
C ASN A 128 -30.28 10.26 12.21
N PRO A 129 -31.14 10.57 11.19
CA PRO A 129 -31.59 9.55 10.24
C PRO A 129 -30.44 8.85 9.51
N THR A 130 -29.48 9.63 9.00
CA THR A 130 -28.28 9.10 8.33
C THR A 130 -27.46 8.22 9.26
N LEU A 131 -27.24 8.65 10.52
CA LEU A 131 -26.48 7.86 11.50
C LEU A 131 -27.22 6.59 11.90
N THR A 132 -28.55 6.61 12.02
CA THR A 132 -29.35 5.42 12.30
C THR A 132 -29.21 4.39 11.18
N GLU A 133 -29.31 4.82 9.93
CA GLU A 133 -29.16 3.93 8.78
C GLU A 133 -27.78 3.34 8.71
N LEU A 134 -26.71 4.14 8.93
CA LEU A 134 -25.34 3.68 9.02
C LEU A 134 -25.15 2.62 10.10
N LEU A 135 -25.64 2.85 11.31
CA LEU A 135 -25.53 1.88 12.40
C LEU A 135 -26.26 0.56 12.05
N ARG A 136 -27.42 0.63 11.39
CA ARG A 136 -28.15 -0.57 10.92
C ARG A 136 -27.33 -1.32 9.88
N LEU A 137 -26.79 -0.63 8.88
CA LEU A 137 -25.95 -1.22 7.84
C LEU A 137 -24.71 -1.89 8.44
N MET A 138 -24.02 -1.20 9.35
CA MET A 138 -22.86 -1.80 10.03
C MET A 138 -23.27 -3.01 10.89
N SER A 139 -24.46 -3.01 11.46
CA SER A 139 -24.94 -4.16 12.25
C SER A 139 -25.23 -5.39 11.41
N SER A 140 -25.57 -5.23 10.13
CA SER A 140 -25.83 -6.33 9.19
C SER A 140 -24.58 -7.06 8.71
N ILE A 141 -23.38 -6.47 8.97
CA ILE A 141 -22.11 -7.13 8.61
C ILE A 141 -21.93 -8.38 9.46
N PRO A 142 -21.83 -9.57 8.86
CA PRO A 142 -21.54 -10.79 9.60
C PRO A 142 -20.12 -10.72 10.16
N MET A 143 -19.98 -11.00 11.46
CA MET A 143 -18.70 -10.88 12.18
C MET A 143 -18.07 -12.24 12.49
N ASP A 144 -18.78 -13.33 12.28
CA ASP A 144 -18.37 -14.72 12.57
C ASP A 144 -17.56 -15.38 11.45
N ILE A 145 -17.05 -14.56 10.51
CA ILE A 145 -16.27 -15.04 9.38
C ILE A 145 -14.87 -15.45 9.86
N LYS A 146 -14.48 -16.70 9.59
CA LYS A 146 -13.17 -17.23 9.97
C LYS A 146 -12.01 -16.49 9.26
N GLY A 147 -10.96 -16.17 10.01
CA GLY A 147 -9.77 -15.48 9.53
C GLY A 147 -9.90 -13.96 9.57
N ASP A 148 -8.98 -13.25 8.88
CA ASP A 148 -8.96 -11.78 8.81
C ASP A 148 -9.92 -11.22 7.75
N ALA A 149 -11.17 -11.71 7.74
CA ALA A 149 -12.16 -11.22 6.78
C ALA A 149 -12.56 -9.77 7.02
N PHE A 150 -12.57 -9.34 8.30
CA PHE A 150 -12.90 -7.97 8.64
C PHE A 150 -11.80 -6.99 8.25
N GLY A 151 -10.53 -7.33 8.46
CA GLY A 151 -9.41 -6.53 7.96
C GLY A 151 -9.48 -6.34 6.44
N LYS A 152 -9.86 -7.39 5.68
CA LYS A 152 -10.09 -7.29 4.23
C LYS A 152 -11.23 -6.33 3.88
N ILE A 153 -12.33 -6.36 4.64
CA ILE A 153 -13.44 -5.41 4.48
C ILE A 153 -12.94 -3.98 4.73
N TYR A 154 -12.19 -3.77 5.80
CA TYR A 154 -11.65 -2.44 6.14
C TYR A 154 -10.70 -1.92 5.04
N GLU A 155 -9.79 -2.76 4.55
CA GLU A 155 -8.89 -2.44 3.43
C GLU A 155 -9.67 -2.15 2.13
N TYR A 156 -10.73 -2.90 1.86
CA TYR A 156 -11.60 -2.65 0.70
C TYR A 156 -12.21 -1.25 0.76
N PHE A 157 -12.73 -0.84 1.92
CA PHE A 157 -13.25 0.52 2.09
C PHE A 157 -12.18 1.58 1.97
N LEU A 158 -11.01 1.38 2.59
CA LEU A 158 -9.88 2.28 2.42
C LEU A 158 -9.51 2.48 0.95
N GLY A 159 -9.42 1.39 0.18
CA GLY A 159 -9.13 1.43 -1.25
C GLY A 159 -10.21 2.16 -2.04
N LYS A 160 -11.49 1.88 -1.76
CA LYS A 160 -12.62 2.51 -2.46
C LYS A 160 -12.77 3.99 -2.14
N PHE A 161 -12.54 4.41 -0.91
CA PHE A 161 -12.53 5.83 -0.56
C PHE A 161 -11.35 6.56 -1.21
N ALA A 162 -10.16 5.96 -1.22
CA ALA A 162 -9.01 6.51 -1.94
C ALA A 162 -9.31 6.69 -3.44
N MET A 163 -10.01 5.74 -4.08
CA MET A 163 -10.48 5.88 -5.47
C MET A 163 -11.47 7.02 -5.66
N SER A 164 -12.42 7.19 -4.72
CA SER A 164 -13.48 8.20 -4.84
C SER A 164 -13.00 9.63 -4.61
N GLU A 165 -11.92 9.83 -3.85
CA GLU A 165 -11.34 11.14 -3.58
C GLU A 165 -10.58 11.71 -4.79
N GLY A 166 -10.23 10.87 -5.76
CA GLY A 166 -9.67 11.28 -7.04
C GLY A 166 -8.34 12.05 -6.93
N GLN A 167 -7.87 12.57 -8.05
CA GLN A 167 -6.55 13.18 -8.29
C GLN A 167 -6.16 14.39 -7.40
N ARG A 168 -6.99 14.85 -6.47
CA ARG A 168 -6.77 16.09 -5.73
C ARG A 168 -5.90 15.96 -4.48
N GLY A 169 -5.66 14.76 -3.96
CA GLY A 169 -4.90 14.54 -2.72
C GLY A 169 -3.43 14.19 -2.91
N GLY A 170 -2.98 13.74 -4.06
CA GLY A 170 -1.61 13.26 -4.28
C GLY A 170 -1.26 11.99 -3.46
N GLU A 171 -2.23 11.41 -2.78
CA GLU A 171 -2.07 10.21 -1.96
C GLU A 171 -2.53 9.01 -2.77
N PHE A 172 -1.55 8.24 -3.26
CA PHE A 172 -1.84 7.04 -4.00
C PHE A 172 -2.01 5.87 -3.03
N PHE A 173 -3.22 5.32 -2.94
CA PHE A 173 -3.41 4.03 -2.31
C PHE A 173 -2.63 2.98 -3.12
N THR A 174 -1.70 2.29 -2.45
CA THR A 174 -0.90 1.26 -3.12
C THR A 174 -1.74 -0.01 -3.29
N PRO A 175 -1.95 -0.49 -4.52
CA PRO A 175 -2.69 -1.72 -4.75
C PRO A 175 -2.11 -2.90 -3.97
N THR A 176 -2.98 -3.67 -3.34
CA THR A 176 -2.58 -4.78 -2.46
C THR A 176 -1.69 -5.81 -3.17
N CYS A 177 -1.89 -6.05 -4.46
CA CYS A 177 -1.05 -6.97 -5.24
C CYS A 177 0.41 -6.47 -5.36
N ILE A 178 0.62 -5.16 -5.54
CA ILE A 178 1.95 -4.54 -5.57
C ILE A 178 2.61 -4.67 -4.20
N VAL A 179 1.88 -4.35 -3.12
CA VAL A 179 2.39 -4.49 -1.75
C VAL A 179 2.80 -5.93 -1.46
N LYS A 180 1.98 -6.90 -1.85
CA LYS A 180 2.29 -8.32 -1.67
C LYS A 180 3.53 -8.76 -2.42
N LEU A 181 3.75 -8.26 -3.64
CA LEU A 181 4.97 -8.56 -4.38
C LEU A 181 6.20 -7.96 -3.69
N ILE A 182 6.12 -6.70 -3.22
CA ILE A 182 7.19 -6.07 -2.46
C ILE A 182 7.53 -6.93 -1.24
N VAL A 183 6.54 -7.27 -0.42
CA VAL A 183 6.70 -8.08 0.78
C VAL A 183 7.25 -9.47 0.45
N GLY A 184 6.74 -10.12 -0.61
CA GLY A 184 7.20 -11.45 -1.06
C GLY A 184 8.66 -11.48 -1.54
N ILE A 185 9.18 -10.36 -2.06
CA ILE A 185 10.58 -10.26 -2.48
C ILE A 185 11.51 -9.89 -1.33
N ILE A 186 11.12 -8.97 -0.42
CA ILE A 186 11.99 -8.56 0.71
C ILE A 186 11.92 -9.51 1.90
N GLU A 187 10.84 -10.27 2.05
CA GLU A 187 10.64 -11.32 3.06
C GLU A 187 10.86 -10.86 4.50
N PRO A 188 10.00 -9.99 5.03
CA PRO A 188 10.15 -9.40 6.36
C PRO A 188 9.69 -10.37 7.46
N PHE A 189 10.37 -11.51 7.62
CA PHE A 189 10.00 -12.53 8.61
C PHE A 189 10.08 -12.04 10.04
N ARG A 190 11.02 -11.14 10.36
CA ARG A 190 11.25 -10.59 11.70
C ARG A 190 12.08 -9.32 11.64
N GLY A 191 11.95 -8.45 12.62
CA GLY A 191 12.79 -7.26 12.76
C GLY A 191 12.00 -5.95 12.66
N ARG A 192 12.71 -4.86 12.43
CA ARG A 192 12.16 -3.51 12.38
C ARG A 192 11.82 -3.14 10.94
N ILE A 193 10.55 -2.82 10.72
CA ILE A 193 10.02 -2.38 9.43
C ILE A 193 9.77 -0.88 9.48
N PHE A 194 10.24 -0.15 8.49
CA PHE A 194 10.05 1.29 8.38
C PHE A 194 9.40 1.68 7.04
N ASP A 195 8.40 2.54 7.14
CA ASP A 195 7.82 3.23 5.98
C ASP A 195 7.80 4.73 6.25
N PRO A 196 8.69 5.51 5.61
CA PRO A 196 8.78 6.96 5.83
C PRO A 196 7.71 7.77 5.08
N ALA A 197 6.81 7.12 4.34
CA ALA A 197 5.67 7.70 3.64
C ALA A 197 4.46 6.76 3.76
N CYS A 198 4.15 6.34 5.01
CA CYS A 198 3.36 5.15 5.28
C CYS A 198 1.89 5.23 4.86
N GLY A 199 1.38 6.40 4.50
CA GLY A 199 0.00 6.54 4.11
C GLY A 199 -0.96 5.92 5.15
N SER A 200 -1.88 5.10 4.70
CA SER A 200 -2.81 4.35 5.56
C SER A 200 -2.23 3.09 6.22
N GLY A 201 -0.94 2.83 6.08
CA GLY A 201 -0.26 1.69 6.72
C GLY A 201 -0.43 0.33 6.02
N GLY A 202 -0.82 0.33 4.74
CA GLY A 202 -1.07 -0.91 3.99
C GLY A 202 0.15 -1.83 3.87
N MET A 203 1.37 -1.27 3.77
CA MET A 203 2.62 -2.04 3.75
C MET A 203 2.80 -2.87 5.03
N PHE A 204 2.51 -2.29 6.19
CA PHE A 204 2.64 -2.96 7.49
C PHE A 204 1.66 -4.12 7.65
N VAL A 205 0.42 -3.93 7.22
CA VAL A 205 -0.61 -4.96 7.31
C VAL A 205 -0.25 -6.17 6.45
N GLN A 206 0.23 -5.96 5.23
CA GLN A 206 0.63 -7.07 4.37
C GLN A 206 1.90 -7.76 4.88
N SER A 207 2.83 -7.02 5.51
CA SER A 207 4.01 -7.62 6.16
C SER A 207 3.61 -8.51 7.33
N ALA A 208 2.67 -8.06 8.17
CA ALA A 208 2.16 -8.88 9.28
C ALA A 208 1.46 -10.14 8.78
N ARG A 209 0.67 -10.04 7.70
CA ARG A 209 0.05 -11.22 7.04
C ARG A 209 1.09 -12.18 6.49
N PHE A 210 2.13 -11.67 5.85
CA PHE A 210 3.23 -12.50 5.36
C PHE A 210 3.86 -13.31 6.50
N VAL A 211 4.17 -12.64 7.61
CA VAL A 211 4.71 -13.32 8.81
C VAL A 211 3.73 -14.37 9.34
N GLU A 212 2.42 -14.08 9.36
CA GLU A 212 1.40 -15.02 9.84
C GLU A 212 1.28 -16.24 8.92
N GLU A 213 1.32 -16.06 7.60
CA GLU A 213 1.25 -17.14 6.60
C GLU A 213 2.47 -18.07 6.66
N HIS A 214 3.64 -17.56 7.08
CA HIS A 214 4.91 -18.31 7.16
C HIS A 214 5.26 -18.75 8.59
N ARG A 215 4.36 -18.62 9.57
CA ARG A 215 4.60 -19.08 10.94
C ARG A 215 4.59 -20.59 11.05
N GLU A 216 5.78 -21.17 11.06
CA GLU A 216 6.03 -22.49 11.65
C GLU A 216 6.48 -22.32 13.11
N ASN A 217 5.60 -22.16 14.07
CA ASN A 217 5.92 -22.06 15.51
C ASN A 217 6.59 -20.75 16.00
N GLY A 218 5.81 -19.79 16.45
CA GLY A 218 6.23 -18.75 17.42
C GLY A 218 7.31 -17.79 16.94
N GLY A 219 7.23 -17.32 15.69
CA GLY A 219 8.20 -16.35 15.14
C GLY A 219 8.23 -15.03 15.92
N ASP A 220 9.40 -14.44 16.06
CA ASP A 220 9.64 -13.12 16.65
C ASP A 220 8.74 -12.06 15.96
N ALA A 221 8.18 -11.16 16.76
CA ALA A 221 7.29 -10.13 16.26
C ALA A 221 8.05 -9.12 15.38
N ILE A 222 7.41 -8.63 14.34
CA ILE A 222 7.86 -7.45 13.62
C ILE A 222 7.58 -6.20 14.47
N SER A 223 8.46 -5.21 14.39
CA SER A 223 8.28 -3.90 14.99
C SER A 223 8.05 -2.86 13.91
N ILE A 224 6.93 -2.16 13.98
CA ILE A 224 6.44 -1.25 12.93
C ILE A 224 6.77 0.20 13.28
N TYR A 225 7.38 0.90 12.33
CA TYR A 225 7.70 2.32 12.41
C TYR A 225 7.23 3.03 11.14
N GLY A 226 6.46 4.09 11.30
CA GLY A 226 5.94 4.86 10.17
C GLY A 226 6.09 6.36 10.36
N GLN A 227 6.23 7.07 9.26
CA GLN A 227 6.16 8.53 9.25
C GLN A 227 5.24 8.97 8.12
N GLU A 228 4.35 9.92 8.41
CA GLU A 228 3.39 10.46 7.46
C GLU A 228 3.19 11.94 7.73
N ARG A 229 3.08 12.72 6.66
CA ARG A 229 2.95 14.18 6.76
C ARG A 229 1.56 14.62 7.20
N ILE A 230 0.52 13.95 6.73
CA ILE A 230 -0.87 14.36 6.89
C ILE A 230 -1.47 13.72 8.15
N SER A 231 -1.95 14.57 9.06
CA SER A 231 -2.51 14.16 10.35
C SER A 231 -3.68 13.18 10.22
N GLU A 232 -4.57 13.41 9.25
CA GLU A 232 -5.72 12.54 8.97
C GLU A 232 -5.24 11.15 8.53
N THR A 233 -4.24 11.10 7.68
CA THR A 233 -3.66 9.85 7.17
C THR A 233 -2.92 9.08 8.28
N VAL A 234 -2.23 9.78 9.19
CA VAL A 234 -1.65 9.17 10.41
C VAL A 234 -2.74 8.49 11.25
N ARG A 235 -3.90 9.12 11.41
CA ARG A 235 -5.04 8.51 12.13
C ARG A 235 -5.54 7.27 11.43
N LEU A 236 -5.69 7.31 10.10
CA LEU A 236 -6.10 6.17 9.29
C LEU A 236 -5.10 5.00 9.44
N ALA A 237 -3.79 5.28 9.39
CA ALA A 237 -2.76 4.27 9.59
C ALA A 237 -2.88 3.61 10.97
N LYS A 238 -3.02 4.39 12.04
CA LYS A 238 -3.19 3.86 13.40
C LYS A 238 -4.47 3.05 13.57
N MET A 239 -5.58 3.50 12.98
CA MET A 239 -6.84 2.74 12.98
C MET A 239 -6.69 1.43 12.20
N ASN A 240 -6.03 1.45 11.04
CA ASN A 240 -5.78 0.27 10.22
C ASN A 240 -4.94 -0.76 10.98
N LEU A 241 -3.85 -0.34 11.61
CA LEU A 241 -3.05 -1.21 12.47
C LEU A 241 -3.88 -1.82 13.61
N ALA A 242 -4.66 -1.00 14.30
CA ALA A 242 -5.49 -1.46 15.42
C ALA A 242 -6.56 -2.48 14.99
N VAL A 243 -7.17 -2.31 13.82
CA VAL A 243 -8.11 -3.28 13.22
C VAL A 243 -7.44 -4.63 13.00
N HIS A 244 -6.16 -4.64 12.63
CA HIS A 244 -5.40 -5.88 12.42
C HIS A 244 -4.70 -6.39 13.69
N GLY A 245 -4.96 -5.77 14.85
CA GLY A 245 -4.32 -6.15 16.11
C GLY A 245 -2.82 -5.86 16.16
N LEU A 246 -2.36 -4.92 15.34
CA LEU A 246 -0.97 -4.52 15.21
C LEU A 246 -0.69 -3.24 16.02
N GLY A 247 0.42 -3.22 16.74
CA GLY A 247 1.00 -2.01 17.30
C GLY A 247 2.06 -1.40 16.38
N GLY A 248 2.24 -0.07 16.43
CA GLY A 248 3.27 0.59 15.64
C GLY A 248 3.53 2.02 16.08
N ASP A 249 4.78 2.48 15.96
CA ASP A 249 5.15 3.87 16.22
C ASP A 249 4.98 4.70 14.95
N ILE A 250 3.78 5.25 14.75
CA ILE A 250 3.44 6.10 13.61
C ILE A 250 3.48 7.56 14.03
N ARG A 251 4.38 8.33 13.41
CA ARG A 251 4.62 9.74 13.75
C ARG A 251 4.24 10.68 12.61
N GLN A 252 3.68 11.84 12.99
CA GLN A 252 3.39 12.90 12.02
C GLN A 252 4.60 13.77 11.79
N GLY A 253 5.05 13.91 10.54
CA GLY A 253 6.13 14.82 10.17
C GLY A 253 6.46 14.77 8.68
N ASN A 254 7.11 15.83 8.20
CA ASN A 254 7.56 15.89 6.82
C ASN A 254 8.92 15.20 6.68
N THR A 255 8.92 13.99 6.13
CA THR A 255 10.12 13.14 6.01
C THR A 255 11.28 13.79 5.26
N TYR A 256 11.04 14.72 4.34
CA TYR A 256 12.14 15.45 3.69
C TYR A 256 13.01 16.19 4.72
N TYR A 257 12.40 16.79 5.74
CA TYR A 257 13.07 17.69 6.68
C TYR A 257 13.19 17.17 8.10
N GLU A 258 12.48 16.08 8.43
CA GLU A 258 12.38 15.55 9.79
C GLU A 258 12.61 14.05 9.78
N ASP A 259 13.64 13.62 10.49
CA ASP A 259 13.90 12.20 10.76
C ASP A 259 13.44 11.85 12.19
N LEU A 260 12.13 11.67 12.37
CA LEU A 260 11.54 11.48 13.68
C LEU A 260 11.93 10.16 14.35
N HIS A 261 12.33 9.17 13.56
CA HIS A 261 12.77 7.87 14.07
C HIS A 261 14.29 7.75 14.20
N HIS A 262 15.06 8.77 13.81
CA HIS A 262 16.51 8.72 13.72
C HIS A 262 16.94 7.48 12.92
N SER A 263 16.48 7.42 11.68
CA SER A 263 16.36 6.20 10.87
C SER A 263 17.68 5.64 10.36
N VAL A 264 18.71 6.46 10.23
CA VAL A 264 19.99 6.06 9.60
C VAL A 264 20.57 4.78 10.21
N GLY A 265 20.70 3.73 9.39
CA GLY A 265 21.32 2.45 9.76
C GLY A 265 20.52 1.59 10.74
N LYS A 266 19.22 1.83 10.92
CA LYS A 266 18.46 1.19 12.01
C LYS A 266 17.54 0.06 11.61
N PHE A 267 17.05 0.03 10.38
CA PHE A 267 15.95 -0.82 9.99
C PHE A 267 16.41 -2.04 9.21
N ASP A 268 15.77 -3.17 9.53
CA ASP A 268 15.99 -4.42 8.82
C ASP A 268 15.27 -4.39 7.48
N PHE A 269 14.08 -3.74 7.44
CA PHE A 269 13.27 -3.61 6.24
C PHE A 269 12.75 -2.18 6.08
N VAL A 270 12.80 -1.69 4.83
CA VAL A 270 12.18 -0.43 4.42
C VAL A 270 11.24 -0.68 3.25
N MET A 271 10.01 -0.23 3.37
CA MET A 271 9.01 -0.35 2.31
C MET A 271 8.29 0.96 2.14
N ALA A 272 8.04 1.38 0.90
CA ALA A 272 7.30 2.61 0.67
C ALA A 272 6.68 2.71 -0.72
N ASN A 273 5.62 3.49 -0.81
CA ASN A 273 5.15 4.08 -2.06
C ASN A 273 5.13 5.61 -1.86
N PRO A 274 6.26 6.32 -2.06
CA PRO A 274 6.35 7.74 -1.83
C PRO A 274 5.63 8.55 -2.92
N PRO A 275 5.31 9.84 -2.67
CA PRO A 275 4.80 10.70 -3.72
C PRO A 275 5.88 10.94 -4.79
N PHE A 276 5.51 10.71 -6.08
CA PHE A 276 6.43 10.83 -7.21
C PHE A 276 6.58 12.27 -7.70
N ASN A 277 7.76 12.58 -8.26
CA ASN A 277 8.04 13.80 -8.99
C ASN A 277 7.74 15.10 -8.21
N VAL A 278 7.87 15.05 -6.89
CA VAL A 278 7.69 16.23 -6.04
C VAL A 278 8.80 17.24 -6.35
N ASN A 279 8.39 18.47 -6.66
CA ASN A 279 9.30 19.57 -6.93
C ASN A 279 9.35 20.58 -5.76
N ARG A 280 10.31 21.51 -5.80
CA ARG A 280 10.49 22.59 -4.82
C ARG A 280 10.80 22.13 -3.40
N VAL A 281 11.43 20.97 -3.24
CA VAL A 281 12.01 20.58 -1.94
C VAL A 281 13.19 21.51 -1.67
N ASP A 282 13.21 22.14 -0.49
CA ASP A 282 14.28 23.06 -0.06
C ASP A 282 15.55 22.29 0.29
N LYS A 283 16.49 22.23 -0.66
CA LYS A 283 17.72 21.46 -0.54
C LYS A 283 18.79 22.13 0.31
N GLU A 284 18.70 23.43 0.53
CA GLU A 284 19.61 24.13 1.45
C GLU A 284 19.47 23.54 2.86
N ARG A 285 18.25 23.15 3.25
CA ARG A 285 17.98 22.50 4.53
C ARG A 285 18.50 21.07 4.63
N LEU A 286 18.89 20.46 3.51
CA LEU A 286 19.28 19.05 3.43
C LEU A 286 20.80 18.84 3.26
N LYS A 287 21.59 19.91 3.15
CA LYS A 287 23.02 19.83 2.79
C LYS A 287 23.86 18.95 3.72
N ASP A 288 23.58 18.98 5.01
CA ASP A 288 24.33 18.26 6.04
C ASP A 288 23.56 17.07 6.60
N ASP A 289 22.48 16.66 5.93
CA ASP A 289 21.65 15.56 6.39
C ASP A 289 22.28 14.21 6.01
N PRO A 290 22.61 13.36 6.99
CA PRO A 290 23.29 12.07 6.75
C PRO A 290 22.45 11.08 5.94
N ARG A 291 21.16 11.35 5.72
CA ARG A 291 20.29 10.53 4.90
C ARG A 291 20.58 10.64 3.39
N PHE A 292 21.40 11.61 2.96
CA PHE A 292 21.75 11.85 1.55
C PHE A 292 23.23 11.60 1.25
N PRO A 293 23.75 10.37 1.44
CA PRO A 293 25.20 10.09 1.35
C PRO A 293 25.76 10.23 -0.06
N PHE A 294 24.92 10.14 -1.10
CA PHE A 294 25.36 10.22 -2.50
C PHE A 294 25.25 11.63 -3.09
N GLY A 295 24.75 12.59 -2.30
CA GLY A 295 24.55 13.97 -2.70
C GLY A 295 23.09 14.31 -3.01
N LEU A 296 22.83 15.58 -3.34
CA LEU A 296 21.46 16.06 -3.57
C LEU A 296 21.16 16.15 -5.08
N PRO A 297 19.99 15.65 -5.53
CA PRO A 297 19.55 15.79 -6.92
C PRO A 297 19.19 17.26 -7.23
N ARG A 298 18.88 17.63 -8.47
CA ARG A 298 18.40 18.98 -8.84
C ARG A 298 17.05 19.33 -8.18
N PRO A 299 16.66 20.63 -8.06
CA PRO A 299 15.45 21.05 -7.32
C PRO A 299 14.12 20.62 -7.93
N ASP A 300 14.09 20.19 -9.16
CA ASP A 300 12.93 19.90 -9.97
C ASP A 300 12.28 18.52 -9.69
N ASN A 301 13.02 17.63 -9.03
CA ASN A 301 12.51 16.29 -8.73
C ASN A 301 13.11 15.73 -7.42
N ALA A 302 12.27 15.15 -6.57
CA ALA A 302 12.64 14.60 -5.28
C ALA A 302 12.71 13.05 -5.24
N ASN A 303 12.57 12.36 -6.37
CA ASN A 303 12.58 10.89 -6.40
C ASN A 303 13.86 10.32 -5.76
N TYR A 304 15.02 10.87 -6.10
CA TYR A 304 16.30 10.43 -5.55
C TYR A 304 16.60 10.91 -4.11
N LEU A 305 15.78 11.78 -3.55
CA LEU A 305 15.77 12.01 -2.10
C LEU A 305 15.11 10.82 -1.40
N TRP A 306 13.96 10.36 -1.89
CA TRP A 306 13.28 9.18 -1.35
C TRP A 306 14.15 7.93 -1.41
N ILE A 307 14.73 7.64 -2.58
CA ILE A 307 15.60 6.47 -2.76
C ILE A 307 16.75 6.47 -1.75
N GLN A 308 17.39 7.64 -1.51
CA GLN A 308 18.46 7.75 -0.53
C GLN A 308 17.96 7.64 0.93
N ILE A 309 16.77 8.15 1.26
CA ILE A 309 16.17 7.96 2.58
C ILE A 309 15.94 6.47 2.85
N PHE A 310 15.45 5.71 1.86
CA PHE A 310 15.27 4.26 2.00
C PHE A 310 16.60 3.54 2.19
N TYR A 311 17.58 3.84 1.36
CA TYR A 311 18.93 3.27 1.48
C TYR A 311 19.58 3.58 2.83
N SER A 312 19.58 4.84 3.25
CA SER A 312 20.23 5.27 4.48
C SER A 312 19.59 4.69 5.74
N ALA A 313 18.28 4.42 5.71
CA ALA A 313 17.56 3.83 6.83
C ALA A 313 17.90 2.35 7.07
N LEU A 314 18.35 1.63 6.05
CA LEU A 314 18.73 0.23 6.16
C LEU A 314 19.96 0.02 7.04
N ASN A 315 19.93 -0.98 7.90
CA ASN A 315 21.11 -1.51 8.57
C ASN A 315 22.03 -2.24 7.57
N GLU A 316 23.13 -2.83 8.03
CA GLU A 316 24.16 -3.42 7.17
C GLU A 316 23.69 -4.62 6.34
N THR A 317 22.64 -5.31 6.75
CA THR A 317 22.05 -6.47 6.05
C THR A 317 20.60 -6.23 5.65
N GLY A 318 20.12 -4.98 5.76
CA GLY A 318 18.74 -4.62 5.54
C GLY A 318 18.34 -4.64 4.08
N ARG A 319 17.06 -4.91 3.84
CA ARG A 319 16.42 -4.93 2.52
C ARG A 319 15.38 -3.84 2.39
N ALA A 320 15.30 -3.21 1.22
CA ALA A 320 14.21 -2.28 0.90
C ALA A 320 13.45 -2.72 -0.35
N GLY A 321 12.15 -2.46 -0.37
CA GLY A 321 11.31 -2.64 -1.55
C GLY A 321 10.35 -1.45 -1.66
N PHE A 322 10.37 -0.73 -2.79
CA PHE A 322 9.56 0.48 -2.93
C PHE A 322 9.14 0.74 -4.37
N VAL A 323 8.10 1.52 -4.51
CA VAL A 323 7.55 1.94 -5.80
C VAL A 323 8.20 3.24 -6.25
N MET A 324 8.56 3.35 -7.53
CA MET A 324 9.03 4.59 -8.13
C MET A 324 8.40 4.82 -9.50
N ALA A 325 8.31 6.08 -9.90
CA ALA A 325 7.97 6.44 -11.26
C ALA A 325 8.97 5.80 -12.24
N ASN A 326 8.49 5.30 -13.36
CA ASN A 326 9.34 4.62 -14.35
C ASN A 326 10.51 5.49 -14.83
N SER A 327 10.31 6.82 -14.90
CA SER A 327 11.35 7.79 -15.27
C SER A 327 12.56 7.80 -14.34
N ALA A 328 12.43 7.37 -13.08
CA ALA A 328 13.54 7.34 -12.13
C ALA A 328 14.64 6.35 -12.55
N SER A 329 14.29 5.25 -13.21
CA SER A 329 15.24 4.23 -13.65
C SER A 329 16.17 4.68 -14.78
N ASP A 330 15.78 5.74 -15.54
CA ASP A 330 16.53 6.28 -16.67
C ASP A 330 16.86 7.78 -16.52
N ALA A 331 16.65 8.37 -15.34
CA ALA A 331 16.90 9.78 -15.07
C ALA A 331 18.36 10.18 -15.39
N ARG A 332 18.55 11.40 -15.85
CA ARG A 332 19.85 11.95 -16.30
C ARG A 332 20.37 13.03 -15.33
N GLY A 333 21.58 13.52 -15.58
CA GLY A 333 22.18 14.60 -14.80
C GLY A 333 22.51 14.19 -13.37
N SER A 334 22.19 15.02 -12.37
CA SER A 334 22.53 14.72 -10.97
C SER A 334 21.89 13.43 -10.42
N GLU A 335 20.76 13.05 -10.95
CA GLU A 335 20.08 11.80 -10.57
C GLU A 335 20.83 10.57 -11.10
N LEU A 336 21.39 10.67 -12.32
CA LEU A 336 22.28 9.63 -12.87
C LEU A 336 23.52 9.45 -11.97
N GLU A 337 24.14 10.53 -11.51
CA GLU A 337 25.32 10.45 -10.64
C GLU A 337 25.01 9.76 -9.30
N ILE A 338 23.85 10.04 -8.73
CA ILE A 338 23.40 9.35 -7.51
C ILE A 338 23.15 7.86 -7.78
N ARG A 339 22.46 7.55 -8.89
CA ARG A 339 22.16 6.17 -9.29
C ARG A 339 23.43 5.37 -9.54
N LYS A 340 24.40 5.98 -10.25
CA LYS A 340 25.71 5.38 -10.49
C LYS A 340 26.39 4.96 -9.18
N LYS A 341 26.50 5.89 -8.22
CA LYS A 341 27.08 5.59 -6.89
C LYS A 341 26.35 4.46 -6.16
N MET A 342 25.03 4.42 -6.24
CA MET A 342 24.25 3.33 -5.61
C MET A 342 24.50 1.98 -6.28
N ILE A 343 24.70 1.94 -7.60
CA ILE A 343 25.03 0.73 -8.34
C ILE A 343 26.47 0.30 -7.97
N GLU A 344 27.42 1.22 -7.95
CA GLU A 344 28.80 0.98 -7.53
C GLU A 344 28.89 0.52 -6.06
N GLU A 345 27.97 0.96 -5.21
CA GLU A 345 27.80 0.46 -3.83
C GLU A 345 27.18 -0.95 -3.76
N GLN A 346 26.86 -1.57 -4.89
CA GLN A 346 26.39 -2.96 -5.00
C GLN A 346 25.10 -3.26 -4.19
N VAL A 347 24.23 -2.26 -3.99
CA VAL A 347 23.03 -2.42 -3.16
C VAL A 347 21.75 -2.64 -3.96
N VAL A 348 21.73 -2.32 -5.26
CA VAL A 348 20.57 -2.58 -6.10
C VAL A 348 20.51 -4.07 -6.40
N GLU A 349 19.45 -4.75 -6.01
CA GLU A 349 19.33 -6.21 -6.12
C GLU A 349 18.36 -6.64 -7.22
N VAL A 350 17.12 -6.14 -7.19
CA VAL A 350 16.08 -6.51 -8.14
C VAL A 350 15.35 -5.26 -8.65
N MET A 351 15.02 -5.25 -9.93
CA MET A 351 14.23 -4.23 -10.59
C MET A 351 13.04 -4.88 -11.30
N VAL A 352 11.80 -4.46 -10.99
CA VAL A 352 10.59 -5.01 -11.63
C VAL A 352 9.83 -3.94 -12.37
N ALA A 353 9.67 -4.08 -13.69
CA ALA A 353 8.81 -3.21 -14.49
C ALA A 353 7.34 -3.63 -14.33
N VAL A 354 6.47 -2.69 -13.96
CA VAL A 354 5.02 -2.90 -13.81
C VAL A 354 4.29 -2.16 -14.92
N GLY A 355 3.33 -2.83 -15.54
CA GLY A 355 2.52 -2.27 -16.62
C GLY A 355 1.61 -1.10 -16.15
N PRO A 356 0.94 -0.43 -17.09
CA PRO A 356 -0.03 0.60 -16.78
C PRO A 356 -1.28 0.02 -16.10
N ASN A 357 -2.11 0.90 -15.53
CA ASN A 357 -3.44 0.58 -14.99
C ASN A 357 -3.45 -0.30 -13.73
N PHE A 358 -2.34 -0.46 -13.03
CA PHE A 358 -2.31 -1.10 -11.72
C PHE A 358 -2.79 -0.17 -10.61
N PHE A 359 -2.51 1.12 -10.71
CA PHE A 359 -2.98 2.12 -9.75
C PHE A 359 -4.36 2.65 -10.16
N TYR A 360 -5.26 2.78 -9.19
CA TYR A 360 -6.63 3.23 -9.46
C TYR A 360 -6.76 4.68 -9.94
N THR A 361 -5.79 5.52 -9.57
CA THR A 361 -5.83 6.97 -9.85
C THR A 361 -4.84 7.40 -10.92
N VAL A 362 -3.95 6.51 -11.37
CA VAL A 362 -2.88 6.82 -12.32
C VAL A 362 -2.71 5.67 -13.30
N THR A 363 -2.78 5.98 -14.57
CA THR A 363 -2.59 5.02 -15.67
C THR A 363 -1.12 4.75 -16.01
N LEU A 364 -0.18 5.49 -15.37
CA LEU A 364 1.23 5.40 -15.70
C LEU A 364 1.86 4.11 -15.19
N PRO A 365 2.80 3.53 -15.97
CA PRO A 365 3.61 2.41 -15.49
C PRO A 365 4.56 2.86 -14.39
N CYS A 366 4.92 1.93 -13.51
CA CYS A 366 5.89 2.16 -12.45
C CYS A 366 6.99 1.09 -12.46
N THR A 367 8.01 1.30 -11.64
CA THR A 367 9.09 0.34 -11.42
C THR A 367 9.20 0.06 -9.93
N LEU A 368 9.28 -1.21 -9.54
CA LEU A 368 9.59 -1.60 -8.18
C LEU A 368 11.10 -1.76 -8.06
N TRP A 369 11.65 -1.13 -7.05
CA TRP A 369 13.08 -1.13 -6.74
C TRP A 369 13.31 -1.94 -5.50
N PHE A 370 14.31 -2.81 -5.53
CA PHE A 370 14.71 -3.60 -4.38
C PHE A 370 16.19 -3.38 -4.09
N LEU A 371 16.48 -3.01 -2.85
CA LEU A 371 17.83 -2.84 -2.35
C LEU A 371 18.12 -3.94 -1.32
N ASP A 372 19.32 -4.48 -1.34
CA ASP A 372 19.83 -5.41 -0.32
C ASP A 372 21.27 -5.03 0.02
N LYS A 373 21.51 -4.51 1.22
CA LYS A 373 22.86 -4.19 1.68
C LYS A 373 23.69 -5.43 1.98
N GLY A 374 23.05 -6.54 2.34
CA GLY A 374 23.72 -7.80 2.64
C GLY A 374 24.25 -8.53 1.40
N LYS A 375 23.77 -8.19 0.19
CA LYS A 375 24.22 -8.89 -1.03
C LYS A 375 25.70 -8.67 -1.36
N LYS A 376 26.33 -7.62 -0.84
CA LYS A 376 27.77 -7.34 -1.02
C LYS A 376 28.68 -8.51 -0.64
N GLU A 377 28.23 -9.30 0.34
CA GLU A 377 28.97 -10.47 0.86
C GLU A 377 28.60 -11.78 0.12
N THR A 378 27.88 -11.70 -1.00
CA THR A 378 27.39 -12.84 -1.76
C THR A 378 27.93 -12.85 -3.19
N GLU A 379 27.75 -13.95 -3.92
CA GLU A 379 28.08 -14.06 -5.35
C GLU A 379 27.23 -13.17 -6.26
N ARG A 380 26.24 -12.47 -5.69
CA ARG A 380 25.36 -11.53 -6.38
C ARG A 380 25.82 -10.08 -6.26
N ALA A 381 26.96 -9.80 -5.61
CA ALA A 381 27.45 -8.46 -5.33
C ALA A 381 27.47 -7.56 -6.59
N ASP A 382 27.97 -8.10 -7.71
CA ASP A 382 28.12 -7.42 -8.99
C ASP A 382 26.97 -7.66 -9.99
N LYS A 383 25.81 -8.16 -9.52
CA LYS A 383 24.69 -8.56 -10.36
C LYS A 383 23.40 -7.88 -9.95
N VAL A 384 22.53 -7.58 -10.90
CA VAL A 384 21.16 -7.07 -10.68
C VAL A 384 20.19 -7.92 -11.49
N LEU A 385 19.12 -8.37 -10.83
CA LEU A 385 18.02 -9.06 -11.49
C LEU A 385 17.02 -8.05 -12.05
N PHE A 386 16.73 -8.14 -13.34
CA PHE A 386 15.70 -7.38 -14.02
C PHE A 386 14.51 -8.29 -14.36
N ILE A 387 13.29 -7.88 -13.99
CA ILE A 387 12.05 -8.60 -14.28
C ILE A 387 11.11 -7.66 -15.04
N ASP A 388 10.58 -8.10 -16.16
CA ASP A 388 9.55 -7.40 -16.91
C ASP A 388 8.18 -8.03 -16.67
N ALA A 389 7.42 -7.48 -15.73
CA ALA A 389 6.09 -7.95 -15.37
C ALA A 389 4.97 -7.20 -16.11
N ARG A 390 5.28 -6.37 -17.13
CA ARG A 390 4.29 -5.54 -17.85
C ARG A 390 3.22 -6.36 -18.57
N HIS A 391 3.58 -7.58 -18.98
CA HIS A 391 2.69 -8.51 -19.69
C HIS A 391 2.05 -9.57 -18.77
N ILE A 392 2.41 -9.57 -17.48
CA ILE A 392 1.83 -10.46 -16.48
C ILE A 392 0.77 -9.68 -15.72
N TYR A 393 -0.50 -9.95 -15.95
CA TYR A 393 -1.60 -9.30 -15.24
C TYR A 393 -2.91 -10.05 -15.41
N ARG A 394 -3.86 -9.78 -14.52
CA ARG A 394 -5.26 -10.07 -14.71
C ARG A 394 -6.00 -8.77 -15.03
N GLN A 395 -6.79 -8.76 -16.12
CA GLN A 395 -7.66 -7.63 -16.40
C GLN A 395 -8.88 -7.70 -15.48
N VAL A 396 -9.01 -6.68 -14.59
CA VAL A 396 -10.14 -6.57 -13.65
C VAL A 396 -11.34 -5.93 -14.34
N ASP A 397 -11.09 -4.80 -15.01
CA ASP A 397 -12.04 -4.08 -15.86
C ASP A 397 -11.28 -3.32 -16.98
N ARG A 398 -11.97 -2.48 -17.77
CA ARG A 398 -11.33 -1.74 -18.88
C ARG A 398 -10.16 -0.85 -18.44
N ALA A 399 -10.19 -0.33 -17.23
CA ALA A 399 -9.24 0.65 -16.72
C ALA A 399 -8.27 0.07 -15.67
N HIS A 400 -8.51 -1.13 -15.15
CA HIS A 400 -7.77 -1.66 -14.02
C HIS A 400 -7.21 -3.06 -14.27
N ARG A 401 -5.97 -3.23 -13.83
CA ARG A 401 -5.22 -4.48 -13.81
C ARG A 401 -4.77 -4.81 -12.40
N ASP A 402 -4.62 -6.09 -12.11
CA ASP A 402 -3.98 -6.57 -10.89
C ASP A 402 -3.17 -7.84 -11.16
N TRP A 403 -2.51 -8.33 -10.13
CA TRP A 403 -1.94 -9.68 -10.10
C TRP A 403 -2.78 -10.60 -9.22
N THR A 404 -3.01 -11.81 -9.70
CA THR A 404 -3.55 -12.88 -8.85
C THR A 404 -2.51 -13.29 -7.79
N PRO A 405 -2.91 -13.91 -6.67
CA PRO A 405 -1.96 -14.45 -5.70
C PRO A 405 -0.92 -15.40 -6.33
N GLN A 406 -1.34 -16.20 -7.31
CA GLN A 406 -0.48 -17.09 -8.08
C GLN A 406 0.60 -16.33 -8.87
N GLN A 407 0.22 -15.22 -9.54
CA GLN A 407 1.15 -14.39 -10.29
C GLN A 407 2.12 -13.63 -9.37
N VAL A 408 1.66 -13.17 -8.20
CA VAL A 408 2.53 -12.55 -7.19
C VAL A 408 3.60 -13.55 -6.70
N GLU A 409 3.17 -14.75 -6.33
CA GLU A 409 4.08 -15.83 -5.88
C GLU A 409 5.06 -16.22 -6.98
N TYR A 410 4.61 -16.32 -8.22
CA TYR A 410 5.45 -16.60 -9.38
C TYR A 410 6.56 -15.54 -9.54
N LEU A 411 6.21 -14.25 -9.52
CA LEU A 411 7.19 -13.16 -9.64
C LEU A 411 8.15 -13.12 -8.45
N ALA A 412 7.68 -13.36 -7.23
CA ALA A 412 8.53 -13.44 -6.04
C ALA A 412 9.50 -14.63 -6.12
N ASN A 413 9.04 -15.77 -6.63
CA ASN A 413 9.87 -16.97 -6.82
C ASN A 413 11.01 -16.77 -7.83
N ILE A 414 10.87 -15.91 -8.82
CA ILE A 414 12.01 -15.56 -9.72
C ILE A 414 13.14 -14.93 -8.91
N ALA A 415 12.82 -14.03 -7.96
CA ALA A 415 13.82 -13.45 -7.07
C ALA A 415 14.43 -14.49 -6.11
N ARG A 416 13.64 -15.44 -5.60
CA ARG A 416 14.13 -16.56 -4.78
C ARG A 416 15.09 -17.45 -5.56
N LEU A 417 14.75 -17.84 -6.78
CA LEU A 417 15.65 -18.62 -7.63
C LEU A 417 16.96 -17.88 -7.92
N TYR A 418 16.90 -16.56 -8.15
CA TYR A 418 18.09 -15.72 -8.30
C TYR A 418 19.00 -15.72 -7.05
N ARG A 419 18.40 -15.85 -5.87
CA ARG A 419 19.11 -15.94 -4.59
C ARG A 419 19.58 -17.35 -4.25
N ASP A 420 19.29 -18.34 -5.10
CA ASP A 420 19.50 -19.78 -4.85
C ASP A 420 18.67 -20.29 -3.64
N GLU A 421 17.48 -19.69 -3.45
CA GLU A 421 16.52 -20.05 -2.42
C GLU A 421 15.44 -20.96 -3.00
N ALA A 422 14.86 -21.83 -2.16
CA ALA A 422 13.77 -22.70 -2.59
C ALA A 422 12.51 -21.88 -2.92
N PRO A 423 11.84 -22.14 -4.06
CA PRO A 423 10.60 -21.47 -4.40
C PRO A 423 9.46 -21.88 -3.46
N GLU A 424 8.51 -20.97 -3.25
CA GLU A 424 7.28 -21.22 -2.50
C GLU A 424 6.16 -21.68 -3.44
N ASN A 425 5.18 -22.42 -2.89
CA ASN A 425 3.99 -22.84 -3.62
C ASN A 425 2.75 -22.83 -2.70
N LEU A 426 2.52 -21.70 -2.04
CA LEU A 426 1.36 -21.49 -1.15
C LEU A 426 0.10 -21.14 -1.94
N HIS A 427 0.27 -20.49 -3.10
CA HIS A 427 -0.81 -19.95 -3.92
C HIS A 427 -0.88 -20.57 -5.32
N GLY A 428 -0.06 -21.60 -5.62
CA GLY A 428 -0.04 -22.29 -6.91
C GLY A 428 0.85 -21.64 -7.97
N GLY A 429 1.77 -20.77 -7.58
CA GLY A 429 2.76 -20.13 -8.47
C GLY A 429 3.78 -21.12 -9.05
N GLY A 430 3.92 -22.29 -8.43
CA GLY A 430 4.86 -23.33 -8.87
C GLY A 430 4.57 -23.90 -10.27
N GLU A 431 3.31 -23.91 -10.71
CA GLU A 431 2.97 -24.35 -12.08
C GLU A 431 3.51 -23.39 -13.13
N LEU A 432 3.34 -22.08 -12.93
CA LEU A 432 3.89 -21.05 -13.80
C LEU A 432 5.42 -21.04 -13.77
N LEU A 433 6.01 -21.30 -12.60
CA LEU A 433 7.44 -21.35 -12.44
C LEU A 433 8.05 -22.52 -13.23
N GLN A 434 7.40 -23.68 -13.22
CA GLN A 434 7.88 -24.88 -13.90
C GLN A 434 7.90 -24.73 -15.42
N GLU A 435 7.05 -23.89 -15.98
CA GLU A 435 7.03 -23.59 -17.43
C GLU A 435 8.33 -22.91 -17.88
N HIS A 436 8.83 -21.95 -17.09
CA HIS A 436 10.00 -21.15 -17.44
C HIS A 436 11.30 -21.65 -16.78
N PHE A 437 11.19 -22.34 -15.63
CA PHE A 437 12.33 -22.83 -14.83
C PHE A 437 12.16 -24.32 -14.49
N PRO A 438 12.15 -25.21 -15.48
CA PRO A 438 11.86 -26.65 -15.28
C PRO A 438 12.85 -27.34 -14.34
N ASP A 439 14.10 -26.87 -14.29
CA ASP A 439 15.15 -27.42 -13.43
C ASP A 439 15.12 -26.87 -11.99
N GLY A 440 14.17 -25.99 -11.66
CA GLY A 440 14.08 -25.34 -10.35
C GLY A 440 15.26 -24.42 -10.04
N LYS A 441 15.98 -23.95 -11.05
CA LYS A 441 17.10 -23.03 -10.95
C LYS A 441 16.86 -21.79 -11.79
N TYR A 442 17.45 -20.68 -11.38
CA TYR A 442 17.40 -19.45 -12.15
C TYR A 442 18.08 -19.63 -13.52
N ALA A 443 17.43 -19.11 -14.53
CA ALA A 443 17.99 -18.91 -15.87
C ALA A 443 17.40 -17.62 -16.47
N ASP A 444 18.14 -16.94 -17.34
CA ASP A 444 17.59 -15.80 -18.07
C ASP A 444 16.49 -16.28 -19.03
N VAL A 445 15.35 -15.59 -19.01
CA VAL A 445 14.21 -15.88 -19.87
C VAL A 445 13.87 -14.64 -20.70
N PRO A 446 14.08 -14.67 -22.03
CA PRO A 446 13.81 -13.54 -22.91
C PRO A 446 12.38 -13.01 -22.76
N GLY A 447 12.24 -11.69 -22.61
CA GLY A 447 10.95 -11.02 -22.37
C GLY A 447 10.40 -11.12 -20.97
N LEU A 448 11.03 -11.87 -20.05
CA LEU A 448 10.58 -12.04 -18.67
C LEU A 448 11.62 -11.55 -17.67
N CYS A 449 12.81 -12.13 -17.66
CA CYS A 449 13.84 -11.79 -16.69
C CYS A 449 15.26 -12.00 -17.21
N LYS A 450 16.18 -11.17 -16.69
CA LYS A 450 17.61 -11.29 -16.97
C LYS A 450 18.41 -10.81 -15.77
N VAL A 451 19.50 -11.52 -15.46
CA VAL A 451 20.55 -11.03 -14.57
C VAL A 451 21.61 -10.30 -15.39
N ALA A 452 21.86 -9.03 -15.05
CA ALA A 452 22.92 -8.24 -15.66
C ALA A 452 24.04 -7.97 -14.67
N THR A 453 25.28 -7.97 -15.15
CA THR A 453 26.47 -7.57 -14.38
C THR A 453 26.57 -6.05 -14.31
N LEU A 454 27.39 -5.53 -13.37
CA LEU A 454 27.66 -4.10 -13.29
C LEU A 454 28.31 -3.56 -14.57
N GLU A 455 29.13 -4.35 -15.28
CA GLU A 455 29.72 -3.99 -16.57
C GLU A 455 28.63 -3.82 -17.64
N GLU A 456 27.69 -4.76 -17.74
CA GLU A 456 26.56 -4.64 -18.67
C GLU A 456 25.66 -3.42 -18.34
N ILE A 457 25.52 -3.09 -17.04
CA ILE A 457 24.74 -1.91 -16.60
C ILE A 457 25.48 -0.61 -16.93
N GLU A 458 26.80 -0.57 -16.80
CA GLU A 458 27.63 0.55 -17.23
C GLU A 458 27.52 0.78 -18.75
N ASP A 459 27.62 -0.29 -19.55
CA ASP A 459 27.44 -0.25 -21.02
C ASP A 459 26.06 0.30 -21.44
N GLN A 460 25.03 0.08 -20.62
CA GLN A 460 23.69 0.66 -20.78
C GLN A 460 23.54 2.08 -20.15
N GLY A 461 24.64 2.74 -19.83
CA GLY A 461 24.65 4.09 -19.24
C GLY A 461 24.04 4.14 -17.84
N PHE A 462 24.24 3.10 -17.03
CA PHE A 462 23.70 2.93 -15.69
C PHE A 462 22.16 3.01 -15.64
N SER A 463 21.48 2.61 -16.70
CA SER A 463 20.03 2.46 -16.69
C SER A 463 19.63 1.32 -15.75
N LEU A 464 18.53 1.49 -15.02
CA LEU A 464 17.89 0.44 -14.23
C LEU A 464 16.50 0.07 -14.78
N ASN A 465 16.25 0.38 -16.06
CA ASN A 465 14.99 0.04 -16.71
C ASN A 465 15.02 -1.42 -17.20
N PRO A 466 14.18 -2.33 -16.64
CA PRO A 466 14.17 -3.74 -17.02
C PRO A 466 14.03 -3.98 -18.53
N GLY A 467 13.26 -3.17 -19.24
CA GLY A 467 13.04 -3.30 -20.67
C GLY A 467 14.33 -3.19 -21.54
N ARG A 468 15.43 -2.68 -20.99
CA ARG A 468 16.73 -2.63 -21.69
C ARG A 468 17.51 -3.93 -21.63
N TYR A 469 17.16 -4.83 -20.70
CA TYR A 469 17.93 -6.04 -20.39
C TYR A 469 17.23 -7.32 -20.81
N VAL A 470 15.92 -7.43 -20.56
CA VAL A 470 15.18 -8.70 -20.70
C VAL A 470 14.96 -9.14 -22.14
N GLY A 471 15.21 -8.25 -23.13
CA GLY A 471 14.95 -8.55 -24.56
C GLY A 471 13.47 -8.64 -24.88
N VAL A 472 13.16 -9.22 -26.02
CA VAL A 472 11.81 -9.46 -26.50
C VAL A 472 11.58 -10.98 -26.49
N ALA A 473 10.43 -11.41 -25.96
CA ALA A 473 10.00 -12.80 -26.09
C ALA A 473 9.90 -13.14 -27.59
N GLU A 474 10.37 -14.33 -27.98
CA GLU A 474 10.12 -14.81 -29.34
C GLU A 474 8.61 -14.89 -29.53
N CYS A 475 8.07 -13.98 -30.34
CA CYS A 475 6.68 -14.07 -30.75
C CYS A 475 6.49 -15.40 -31.48
N ARG A 476 5.67 -16.29 -30.94
CA ARG A 476 5.01 -17.29 -31.76
C ARG A 476 4.20 -16.49 -32.78
N GLU A 477 4.53 -16.70 -34.05
CA GLU A 477 3.90 -16.02 -35.19
C GLU A 477 2.37 -16.07 -35.07
N ASP A 478 1.80 -14.96 -34.64
CA ASP A 478 0.38 -14.64 -34.87
C ASP A 478 0.36 -13.27 -35.59
N ASP A 479 0.77 -13.31 -36.85
CA ASP A 479 0.93 -12.13 -37.73
C ASP A 479 -0.38 -11.40 -38.02
N GLY A 480 -1.54 -11.98 -37.69
CA GLY A 480 -2.85 -11.37 -37.94
C GLY A 480 -3.24 -10.27 -36.96
N ASP A 481 -2.92 -10.48 -35.67
CA ASP A 481 -3.38 -9.62 -34.59
C ASP A 481 -2.58 -8.30 -34.47
N PHE A 482 -1.31 -8.28 -34.90
CA PHE A 482 -0.45 -7.09 -34.78
C PHE A 482 -0.93 -5.94 -35.68
N TYR A 483 -1.27 -6.22 -36.92
CA TYR A 483 -1.70 -5.18 -37.86
C TYR A 483 -3.10 -4.67 -37.52
N GLU A 484 -4.02 -5.54 -37.12
CA GLU A 484 -5.35 -5.16 -36.63
C GLU A 484 -5.21 -4.28 -35.35
N ARG A 485 -4.35 -4.69 -34.41
CA ARG A 485 -4.14 -3.92 -33.21
C ARG A 485 -3.45 -2.58 -33.44
N LEU A 486 -2.51 -2.53 -34.39
CA LEU A 486 -1.86 -1.28 -34.79
C LEU A 486 -2.88 -0.32 -35.44
N GLN A 487 -3.80 -0.85 -36.23
CA GLN A 487 -4.86 -0.08 -36.87
C GLN A 487 -5.85 0.47 -35.83
N GLU A 488 -6.31 -0.36 -34.87
CA GLU A 488 -7.14 0.07 -33.74
C GLU A 488 -6.48 1.19 -32.93
N LEU A 489 -5.20 1.03 -32.59
CA LEU A 489 -4.45 2.04 -31.83
C LEU A 489 -4.27 3.35 -32.59
N ASN A 490 -4.13 3.27 -33.93
CA ASN A 490 -4.06 4.46 -34.78
C ASN A 490 -5.41 5.18 -34.87
N GLU A 491 -6.51 4.45 -34.95
CA GLU A 491 -7.86 5.02 -34.92
C GLU A 491 -8.16 5.67 -33.56
N GLU A 492 -7.75 5.02 -32.45
CA GLU A 492 -7.88 5.58 -31.09
C GLU A 492 -7.04 6.86 -30.95
N LEU A 493 -5.83 6.89 -31.50
CA LEU A 493 -4.96 8.06 -31.48
C LEU A 493 -5.56 9.22 -32.28
N GLU A 494 -6.17 8.96 -33.43
CA GLU A 494 -6.84 9.98 -34.21
C GLU A 494 -8.05 10.57 -33.50
N LEU A 495 -8.84 9.74 -32.79
CA LEU A 495 -9.96 10.16 -31.97
C LEU A 495 -9.50 11.04 -30.80
N LEU A 496 -8.47 10.62 -30.05
CA LEU A 496 -7.91 11.39 -28.97
C LEU A 496 -7.32 12.73 -29.40
N ASN A 497 -6.69 12.78 -30.58
CA ASN A 497 -6.19 14.02 -31.17
C ASN A 497 -7.32 14.96 -31.58
N GLN A 498 -8.47 14.43 -32.02
CA GLN A 498 -9.65 15.23 -32.31
C GLN A 498 -10.25 15.83 -31.03
N GLU A 499 -10.43 15.03 -29.99
CA GLU A 499 -10.90 15.49 -28.68
C GLU A 499 -9.96 16.56 -28.08
N ALA A 500 -8.64 16.37 -28.19
CA ALA A 500 -7.67 17.35 -27.75
C ALA A 500 -7.83 18.71 -28.46
N ARG A 501 -8.05 18.71 -29.76
CA ARG A 501 -8.29 19.95 -30.52
C ARG A 501 -9.60 20.65 -30.12
N GLU A 502 -10.68 19.87 -29.92
CA GLU A 502 -11.95 20.42 -29.45
C GLU A 502 -11.81 21.05 -28.04
N LEU A 503 -11.06 20.42 -27.17
CA LEU A 503 -10.75 20.98 -25.84
C LEU A 503 -9.87 22.24 -25.91
N GLU A 504 -8.88 22.28 -26.82
CA GLU A 504 -8.06 23.47 -27.06
C GLU A 504 -8.90 24.65 -27.56
N GLU A 505 -9.85 24.41 -28.48
CA GLU A 505 -10.79 25.42 -28.99
C GLU A 505 -11.70 25.92 -27.84
N GLN A 506 -12.27 25.04 -27.03
CA GLN A 506 -13.10 25.42 -25.88
C GLN A 506 -12.32 26.24 -24.86
N ILE A 507 -11.07 25.88 -24.58
CA ILE A 507 -10.19 26.65 -23.71
C ILE A 507 -9.94 28.06 -24.28
N ALA A 508 -9.68 28.15 -25.60
CA ALA A 508 -9.45 29.41 -26.25
C ALA A 508 -10.71 30.33 -26.23
N GLU A 509 -11.88 29.75 -26.46
CA GLU A 509 -13.17 30.48 -26.36
C GLU A 509 -13.43 30.96 -24.94
N ASN A 510 -13.23 30.12 -23.93
CA ASN A 510 -13.41 30.47 -22.52
C ASN A 510 -12.45 31.58 -22.09
N ILE A 511 -11.19 31.55 -22.53
CA ILE A 511 -10.20 32.60 -22.27
C ILE A 511 -10.68 33.92 -22.94
N GLN A 512 -11.18 33.84 -24.16
CA GLN A 512 -11.67 35.01 -24.89
C GLN A 512 -12.87 35.67 -24.19
N LEU A 513 -13.82 34.87 -23.67
CA LEU A 513 -14.95 35.33 -22.86
C LEU A 513 -14.47 36.02 -21.56
N LEU A 514 -13.51 35.43 -20.86
CA LEU A 514 -12.95 36.00 -19.63
C LEU A 514 -12.17 37.29 -19.85
N VAL A 515 -11.62 37.51 -21.05
CA VAL A 515 -10.89 38.72 -21.41
C VAL A 515 -11.81 39.83 -21.90
N THR A 516 -12.98 39.48 -22.50
CA THR A 516 -13.94 40.44 -23.03
C THR A 516 -14.92 40.98 -22.00
N ASP A 517 -15.08 40.30 -20.86
CA ASP A 517 -15.92 40.75 -19.71
C ASP A 517 -15.18 41.70 -18.75
N ARG A 518 -14.07 42.28 -19.16
CA ARG A 518 -13.36 43.38 -18.51
C ARG A 518 -13.42 44.62 -19.38
#